data_9636e147fa70ee3dfdd528bc91d0105b
#
_entry.id   9636e147fa70ee3dfdd528bc91d0105b
#
_cell.length_a   1.000
_cell.length_b   1.000
_cell.length_c   1.000
_cell.angle_alpha   90.00
_cell.angle_beta   90.00
_cell.angle_gamma   90.00
#
_symmetry.space_group_name_H-M   'P 1'
#
loop_
_entity.id
_entity.type
_entity.pdbx_description
1 polymer ?
#
loop_
_entity_poly.entity_id
_entity_poly.type
_entity_poly.pdbx_seq_one_letter_code
_entity_poly.pdbx_strand_id
1 'polypeptide(L)'
;MKTTKELKELFVSGEKDELLRDIYIDEALLDYQRQRYADAISRYEELYGCGEAEIYSAPGRSEIGGNHTDHQNGEVLAASINLDAIGIVGKLDGVVKVVSGTAPQIEISLDDLDVKEEEKETTKSLIKGVLAGIREHGGQIGGFQAYITS
;
A
#
# COMPACT_ATOMS: atom_id res chain seq x y z
N MET A 1 -2.90 16.42 -3.62
CA MET A 1 -3.77 15.28 -3.25
C MET A 1 -5.19 15.61 -3.66
N LYS A 2 -6.03 14.61 -3.92
CA LYS A 2 -7.48 14.77 -4.18
C LYS A 2 -8.26 14.32 -2.96
N THR A 3 -9.48 14.80 -2.80
CA THR A 3 -10.37 14.26 -1.77
C THR A 3 -10.75 12.82 -2.08
N THR A 4 -11.03 12.02 -1.06
CA THR A 4 -11.50 10.64 -1.23
C THR A 4 -12.74 10.55 -2.09
N LYS A 5 -13.65 11.56 -1.99
CA LYS A 5 -14.84 11.64 -2.83
C LYS A 5 -14.49 11.82 -4.32
N GLU A 6 -13.60 12.75 -4.64
CA GLU A 6 -13.12 12.96 -6.03
C GLU A 6 -12.42 11.71 -6.56
N LEU A 7 -11.58 11.07 -5.74
CA LEU A 7 -10.91 9.83 -6.12
C LEU A 7 -11.91 8.73 -6.46
N LYS A 8 -12.92 8.53 -5.62
CA LYS A 8 -13.97 7.53 -5.84
C LYS A 8 -14.77 7.79 -7.13
N GLU A 9 -15.13 9.05 -7.38
CA GLU A 9 -15.81 9.45 -8.62
C GLU A 9 -15.01 9.11 -9.87
N LEU A 10 -13.68 9.32 -9.87
CA LEU A 10 -12.79 8.99 -11.00
C LEU A 10 -12.81 7.50 -11.38
N PHE A 11 -12.95 6.60 -10.41
CA PHE A 11 -13.05 5.16 -10.69
C PHE A 11 -14.48 4.78 -11.10
N VAL A 12 -15.49 5.27 -10.40
CA VAL A 12 -16.90 4.95 -10.70
C VAL A 12 -17.33 5.48 -12.07
N SER A 13 -16.87 6.67 -12.45
CA SER A 13 -17.17 7.26 -13.78
C SER A 13 -16.45 6.63 -14.95
N GLY A 14 -15.40 5.83 -14.68
CA GLY A 14 -14.54 5.25 -15.72
C GLY A 14 -13.44 6.19 -16.22
N GLU A 15 -13.25 7.37 -15.64
CA GLU A 15 -12.13 8.26 -16.03
C GLU A 15 -10.75 7.66 -15.82
N LYS A 16 -10.64 6.58 -15.03
CA LYS A 16 -9.40 5.83 -14.78
C LYS A 16 -9.27 4.53 -15.57
N ASP A 17 -10.15 4.29 -16.52
CA ASP A 17 -10.16 3.03 -17.28
C ASP A 17 -8.88 2.78 -18.08
N GLU A 18 -8.34 3.81 -18.71
CA GLU A 18 -7.09 3.68 -19.45
C GLU A 18 -5.95 3.23 -18.52
N LEU A 19 -5.83 3.87 -17.34
CA LEU A 19 -4.86 3.48 -16.32
C LEU A 19 -5.09 2.06 -15.83
N LEU A 20 -6.33 1.66 -15.60
CA LEU A 20 -6.65 0.31 -15.14
C LEU A 20 -6.33 -0.74 -16.20
N ARG A 21 -6.55 -0.45 -17.51
CA ARG A 21 -6.13 -1.32 -18.62
C ARG A 21 -4.63 -1.48 -18.68
N ASP A 22 -3.89 -0.40 -18.49
CA ASP A 22 -2.42 -0.45 -18.51
C ASP A 22 -1.87 -1.31 -17.36
N ILE A 23 -2.50 -1.26 -16.20
CA ILE A 23 -2.05 -2.03 -15.01
C ILE A 23 -2.49 -3.49 -15.09
N TYR A 24 -3.77 -3.74 -15.41
CA TYR A 24 -4.36 -5.09 -15.27
C TYR A 24 -4.51 -5.85 -16.60
N ILE A 25 -4.33 -5.18 -17.73
CA ILE A 25 -4.25 -5.76 -19.10
C ILE A 25 -5.57 -6.41 -19.57
N ASP A 26 -6.35 -7.05 -18.68
CA ASP A 26 -7.56 -7.80 -19.01
C ASP A 26 -8.80 -6.90 -18.93
N GLU A 27 -9.40 -6.59 -20.07
CA GLU A 27 -10.63 -5.80 -20.15
C GLU A 27 -11.82 -6.44 -19.41
N ALA A 28 -11.86 -7.76 -19.30
CA ALA A 28 -12.94 -8.44 -18.60
C ALA A 28 -12.94 -8.14 -17.09
N LEU A 29 -11.79 -7.71 -16.55
CA LEU A 29 -11.65 -7.34 -15.14
C LEU A 29 -11.88 -5.86 -14.85
N LEU A 30 -12.15 -5.04 -15.86
CA LEU A 30 -12.20 -3.59 -15.71
C LEU A 30 -13.27 -3.15 -14.69
N ASP A 31 -14.49 -3.68 -14.77
CA ASP A 31 -15.56 -3.36 -13.84
C ASP A 31 -15.25 -3.84 -12.41
N TYR A 32 -14.63 -5.02 -12.30
CA TYR A 32 -14.14 -5.52 -11.02
C TYR A 32 -13.09 -4.58 -10.41
N GLN A 33 -12.14 -4.10 -11.20
CA GLN A 33 -11.11 -3.19 -10.69
C GLN A 33 -11.69 -1.83 -10.29
N ARG A 34 -12.60 -1.26 -11.08
CA ARG A 34 -13.31 -0.03 -10.69
C ARG A 34 -13.96 -0.17 -9.31
N GLN A 35 -14.71 -1.26 -9.13
CA GLN A 35 -15.39 -1.52 -7.87
C GLN A 35 -14.40 -1.74 -6.71
N ARG A 36 -13.33 -2.52 -6.95
CA ARG A 36 -12.29 -2.79 -5.96
C ARG A 36 -11.63 -1.51 -5.44
N TYR A 37 -11.29 -0.56 -6.33
CA TYR A 37 -10.76 0.74 -5.92
C TYR A 37 -11.79 1.58 -5.18
N ALA A 38 -13.03 1.63 -5.64
CA ALA A 38 -14.11 2.35 -4.97
C ALA A 38 -14.39 1.80 -3.56
N ASP A 39 -14.37 0.48 -3.39
CA ASP A 39 -14.55 -0.20 -2.10
C ASP A 39 -13.38 0.08 -1.15
N ALA A 40 -12.15 0.06 -1.66
CA ALA A 40 -10.98 0.39 -0.87
C ALA A 40 -11.01 1.84 -0.36
N ILE A 41 -11.43 2.79 -1.20
CA ILE A 41 -11.62 4.19 -0.80
C ILE A 41 -12.72 4.30 0.26
N SER A 42 -13.84 3.59 0.06
CA SER A 42 -14.95 3.61 1.02
C SER A 42 -14.50 3.04 2.37
N ARG A 43 -13.73 1.97 2.36
CA ARG A 43 -13.19 1.38 3.59
C ARG A 43 -12.20 2.30 4.30
N TYR A 44 -11.38 3.02 3.55
CA TYR A 44 -10.52 4.06 4.12
C TYR A 44 -11.35 5.16 4.80
N GLU A 45 -12.44 5.63 4.15
CA GLU A 45 -13.35 6.65 4.72
C GLU A 45 -14.03 6.18 6.02
N GLU A 46 -14.42 4.92 6.10
CA GLU A 46 -14.97 4.31 7.32
C GLU A 46 -13.98 4.33 8.48
N LEU A 47 -12.69 4.11 8.19
CA LEU A 47 -11.63 4.02 9.20
C LEU A 47 -11.12 5.39 9.66
N TYR A 48 -10.98 6.33 8.73
CA TYR A 48 -10.24 7.57 8.96
C TYR A 48 -11.03 8.84 8.62
N GLY A 49 -12.24 8.69 8.11
CA GLY A 49 -13.05 9.82 7.64
C GLY A 49 -12.68 10.26 6.22
N CYS A 50 -13.51 11.16 5.69
CA CYS A 50 -13.24 11.79 4.39
C CYS A 50 -12.09 12.79 4.52
N GLY A 51 -11.24 12.85 3.50
CA GLY A 51 -10.09 13.75 3.49
C GLY A 51 -9.30 13.65 2.19
N GLU A 52 -8.18 14.31 2.14
CA GLU A 52 -7.24 14.17 1.02
C GLU A 52 -6.47 12.87 1.13
N ALA A 53 -6.39 12.15 0.00
CA ALA A 53 -5.65 10.90 -0.09
C ALA A 53 -4.95 10.74 -1.45
N GLU A 54 -4.06 9.78 -1.50
CA GLU A 54 -3.42 9.25 -2.72
C GLU A 54 -3.60 7.74 -2.75
N ILE A 55 -3.50 7.18 -3.95
CA ILE A 55 -3.66 5.74 -4.18
C ILE A 55 -2.35 5.20 -4.72
N TYR A 56 -1.89 4.13 -4.12
CA TYR A 56 -0.70 3.40 -4.54
C TYR A 56 -1.06 1.97 -4.91
N SER A 57 -0.45 1.46 -5.97
CA SER A 57 -0.50 0.06 -6.36
C SER A 57 0.90 -0.52 -6.29
N ALA A 58 1.05 -1.64 -5.61
CA ALA A 58 2.30 -2.38 -5.49
C ALA A 58 2.09 -3.78 -6.07
N PRO A 59 2.65 -4.09 -7.24
CA PRO A 59 2.46 -5.38 -7.89
C PRO A 59 3.12 -6.51 -7.10
N GLY A 60 2.49 -7.68 -7.16
CA GLY A 60 3.15 -8.92 -6.79
C GLY A 60 4.24 -9.29 -7.80
N ARG A 61 4.99 -10.34 -7.50
CA ARG A 61 5.95 -10.90 -8.45
C ARG A 61 5.78 -12.41 -8.58
N SER A 62 6.14 -12.91 -9.75
CA SER A 62 6.37 -14.33 -9.97
C SER A 62 7.84 -14.57 -10.27
N GLU A 63 8.42 -15.54 -9.63
CA GLU A 63 9.76 -16.00 -9.95
C GLU A 63 9.68 -17.02 -11.09
N ILE A 64 10.40 -16.72 -12.17
CA ILE A 64 10.42 -17.53 -13.39
C ILE A 64 11.54 -18.59 -13.30
N GLY A 65 12.62 -18.23 -12.63
CA GLY A 65 13.75 -19.12 -12.41
C GLY A 65 14.66 -18.65 -11.29
N GLY A 66 15.43 -19.57 -10.67
CA GLY A 66 16.36 -19.27 -9.59
C GLY A 66 16.00 -19.86 -8.22
N ASN A 67 14.83 -20.49 -8.07
CA ASN A 67 14.39 -21.16 -6.84
C ASN A 67 14.45 -20.29 -5.56
N HIS A 68 14.09 -19.02 -5.70
CA HIS A 68 14.03 -18.09 -4.56
C HIS A 68 15.32 -18.02 -3.73
N THR A 69 16.45 -17.93 -4.42
CA THR A 69 17.79 -17.92 -3.82
C THR A 69 18.41 -16.53 -3.69
N ASP A 70 17.67 -15.46 -4.03
CA ASP A 70 18.11 -14.07 -3.95
C ASP A 70 18.60 -13.67 -2.55
N HIS A 71 17.95 -14.16 -1.49
CA HIS A 71 18.35 -13.94 -0.10
C HIS A 71 19.66 -14.69 0.31
N GLN A 72 20.17 -15.56 -0.55
CA GLN A 72 21.41 -16.33 -0.36
C GLN A 72 22.49 -15.99 -1.39
N ASN A 73 22.42 -14.80 -2.00
CA ASN A 73 23.28 -14.34 -3.09
C ASN A 73 23.16 -15.20 -4.38
N GLY A 74 22.03 -15.88 -4.56
CA GLY A 74 21.70 -16.56 -5.79
C GLY A 74 21.12 -15.60 -6.83
N GLU A 75 21.23 -15.96 -8.11
CA GLU A 75 20.63 -15.22 -9.21
C GLU A 75 19.21 -15.71 -9.45
N VAL A 76 18.26 -14.78 -9.58
CA VAL A 76 16.84 -15.07 -9.86
C VAL A 76 16.35 -14.25 -11.04
N LEU A 77 15.44 -14.82 -11.80
CA LEU A 77 14.65 -14.14 -12.81
C LEU A 77 13.22 -14.02 -12.29
N ALA A 78 12.80 -12.81 -11.99
CA ALA A 78 11.45 -12.53 -11.53
C ALA A 78 10.77 -11.48 -12.41
N ALA A 79 9.45 -11.54 -12.48
CA ALA A 79 8.63 -10.56 -13.19
C ALA A 79 7.47 -10.08 -12.32
N SER A 80 7.08 -8.82 -12.48
CA SER A 80 5.85 -8.29 -11.90
C SER A 80 4.64 -8.99 -12.52
N ILE A 81 3.61 -9.15 -11.72
CA ILE A 81 2.32 -9.70 -12.16
C ILE A 81 1.23 -8.66 -12.00
N ASN A 82 0.08 -8.89 -12.63
CA ASN A 82 -1.10 -8.02 -12.57
C ASN A 82 -2.00 -8.25 -11.34
N LEU A 83 -1.46 -8.89 -10.31
CA LEU A 83 -2.04 -8.97 -8.97
C LEU A 83 -1.24 -8.06 -8.05
N ASP A 84 -1.93 -7.19 -7.33
CA ASP A 84 -1.31 -6.15 -6.53
C ASP A 84 -1.95 -5.98 -5.15
N ALA A 85 -1.23 -5.27 -4.30
CA ALA A 85 -1.79 -4.63 -3.13
C ALA A 85 -2.04 -3.16 -3.45
N ILE A 86 -3.25 -2.67 -3.23
CA ILE A 86 -3.58 -1.26 -3.32
C ILE A 86 -3.64 -0.63 -1.93
N GLY A 87 -3.12 0.57 -1.81
CA GLY A 87 -3.12 1.37 -0.58
C GLY A 87 -3.76 2.74 -0.81
N ILE A 88 -4.74 3.07 0.01
CA ILE A 88 -5.31 4.42 0.10
C ILE A 88 -4.62 5.11 1.26
N VAL A 89 -3.93 6.22 1.00
CA VAL A 89 -3.01 6.84 1.95
C VAL A 89 -3.29 8.32 2.10
N GLY A 90 -3.55 8.76 3.32
CA GLY A 90 -3.67 10.17 3.68
C GLY A 90 -2.53 10.61 4.60
N LYS A 91 -2.18 11.88 4.57
CA LYS A 91 -1.16 12.45 5.46
C LYS A 91 -1.68 12.49 6.91
N LEU A 92 -0.79 12.27 7.84
CA LEU A 92 -1.03 12.39 9.27
C LEU A 92 0.26 12.88 9.94
N ASP A 93 0.17 13.72 10.96
CA ASP A 93 1.36 14.27 11.60
C ASP A 93 1.88 13.35 12.71
N GLY A 94 3.18 13.08 12.71
CA GLY A 94 3.92 12.44 13.81
C GLY A 94 3.63 10.95 14.03
N VAL A 95 2.65 10.36 13.34
CA VAL A 95 2.24 8.97 13.55
C VAL A 95 1.91 8.27 12.24
N VAL A 96 2.17 6.97 12.19
CA VAL A 96 1.73 6.09 11.10
C VAL A 96 0.62 5.17 11.62
N LYS A 97 -0.50 5.14 10.90
CA LYS A 97 -1.63 4.23 11.15
C LYS A 97 -1.89 3.37 9.92
N VAL A 98 -1.91 2.07 10.08
CA VAL A 98 -2.12 1.14 8.96
C VAL A 98 -3.15 0.07 9.34
N VAL A 99 -4.11 -0.13 8.46
CA VAL A 99 -5.01 -1.29 8.48
C VAL A 99 -4.81 -2.07 7.18
N SER A 100 -4.55 -3.36 7.27
CA SER A 100 -4.42 -4.26 6.12
C SER A 100 -5.57 -5.27 6.14
N GLY A 101 -6.45 -5.19 5.13
CA GLY A 101 -7.64 -6.03 5.04
C GLY A 101 -8.52 -5.94 6.27
N THR A 102 -8.65 -7.04 6.99
CA THR A 102 -9.42 -7.15 8.24
C THR A 102 -8.54 -7.16 9.51
N ALA A 103 -7.23 -6.99 9.35
CA ALA A 103 -6.32 -7.02 10.49
C ALA A 103 -6.52 -5.81 11.41
N PRO A 104 -6.17 -5.94 12.71
CA PRO A 104 -6.19 -4.82 13.64
C PRO A 104 -5.30 -3.67 13.16
N GLN A 105 -5.69 -2.43 13.51
CA GLN A 105 -4.90 -1.26 13.20
C GLN A 105 -3.54 -1.31 13.91
N ILE A 106 -2.50 -1.04 13.13
CA ILE A 106 -1.14 -0.81 13.60
C ILE A 106 -0.95 0.69 13.78
N GLU A 107 -0.35 1.09 14.91
CA GLU A 107 0.01 2.48 15.17
C GLU A 107 1.48 2.56 15.56
N ILE A 108 2.21 3.51 14.96
CA ILE A 108 3.65 3.73 15.14
C ILE A 108 3.89 5.22 15.30
N SER A 109 4.49 5.63 16.44
CA SER A 109 5.01 6.98 16.60
C SER A 109 6.31 7.13 15.80
N LEU A 110 6.48 8.23 15.09
CA LEU A 110 7.72 8.54 14.37
C LEU A 110 8.88 8.89 15.32
N ASP A 111 8.56 9.20 16.58
CA ASP A 111 9.55 9.48 17.63
C ASP A 111 10.11 8.20 18.25
N ASP A 112 9.44 7.04 18.06
CA ASP A 112 9.83 5.74 18.62
C ASP A 112 9.96 4.69 17.50
N LEU A 113 11.11 4.69 16.84
CA LEU A 113 11.46 3.69 15.82
C LEU A 113 12.45 2.64 16.34
N ASP A 114 12.68 2.60 17.65
CA ASP A 114 13.63 1.67 18.27
C ASP A 114 13.19 0.21 18.09
N VAL A 115 14.18 -0.68 17.98
CA VAL A 115 13.94 -2.12 17.89
C VAL A 115 13.44 -2.63 19.24
N LYS A 116 12.32 -3.34 19.24
CA LYS A 116 11.73 -3.97 20.44
C LYS A 116 11.59 -5.46 20.22
N GLU A 117 12.03 -6.25 21.16
CA GLU A 117 12.05 -7.71 21.08
C GLU A 117 10.62 -8.27 20.89
N GLU A 118 9.64 -7.69 21.59
CA GLU A 118 8.23 -8.08 21.51
C GLU A 118 7.54 -7.74 20.18
N GLU A 119 8.17 -6.90 19.35
CA GLU A 119 7.65 -6.53 18.02
C GLU A 119 8.26 -7.39 16.88
N LYS A 120 9.20 -8.27 17.18
CA LYS A 120 9.84 -9.13 16.17
C LYS A 120 8.82 -9.91 15.33
N GLU A 121 9.12 -10.04 14.05
CA GLU A 121 8.30 -10.77 13.07
C GLU A 121 6.87 -10.21 12.89
N THR A 122 6.65 -8.97 13.25
CA THR A 122 5.37 -8.28 13.06
C THR A 122 5.41 -7.30 11.91
N THR A 123 4.26 -7.00 11.31
CA THR A 123 4.12 -5.92 10.32
C THR A 123 4.55 -4.57 10.91
N LYS A 124 4.36 -4.37 12.21
CA LYS A 124 4.78 -3.14 12.90
C LYS A 124 6.30 -2.97 12.85
N SER A 125 7.07 -4.01 13.17
CA SER A 125 8.53 -3.95 13.10
C SER A 125 9.04 -3.75 11.67
N LEU A 126 8.38 -4.36 10.68
CA LEU A 126 8.72 -4.16 9.27
C LEU A 126 8.59 -2.68 8.87
N ILE A 127 7.46 -2.05 9.18
CA ILE A 127 7.22 -0.63 8.87
C ILE A 127 8.22 0.26 9.61
N LYS A 128 8.45 0.01 10.90
CA LYS A 128 9.45 0.75 11.70
C LYS A 128 10.85 0.64 11.10
N GLY A 129 11.25 -0.56 10.67
CA GLY A 129 12.54 -0.80 10.03
C GLY A 129 12.72 -0.01 8.73
N VAL A 130 11.68 0.05 7.88
CA VAL A 130 11.71 0.86 6.66
C VAL A 130 11.84 2.34 6.98
N LEU A 131 11.04 2.85 7.93
CA LEU A 131 11.10 4.27 8.35
C LEU A 131 12.47 4.61 8.94
N ALA A 132 13.01 3.77 9.81
CA ALA A 132 14.35 3.95 10.39
C ALA A 132 15.43 3.96 9.30
N GLY A 133 15.39 3.01 8.36
CA GLY A 133 16.33 2.95 7.24
C GLY A 133 16.30 4.18 6.36
N ILE A 134 15.11 4.70 6.02
CA ILE A 134 14.97 5.95 5.26
C ILE A 134 15.64 7.11 6.00
N ARG A 135 15.39 7.24 7.30
CA ARG A 135 15.98 8.28 8.14
C ARG A 135 17.51 8.17 8.25
N GLU A 136 18.02 6.96 8.45
CA GLU A 136 19.47 6.69 8.53
C GLU A 136 20.20 7.04 7.23
N HIS A 137 19.56 6.86 6.08
CA HIS A 137 20.10 7.23 4.77
C HIS A 137 19.84 8.69 4.39
N GLY A 138 19.44 9.54 5.34
CA GLY A 138 19.24 10.98 5.14
C GLY A 138 17.92 11.35 4.48
N GLY A 139 16.99 10.42 4.32
CA GLY A 139 15.64 10.68 3.84
C GLY A 139 14.76 11.31 4.90
N GLN A 140 13.72 12.02 4.47
CA GLN A 140 12.69 12.57 5.36
C GLN A 140 11.56 11.56 5.48
N ILE A 141 11.13 11.30 6.70
CA ILE A 141 9.95 10.51 7.00
C ILE A 141 8.79 11.40 7.43
N GLY A 142 7.58 10.97 7.14
CA GLY A 142 6.34 11.66 7.54
C GLY A 142 5.30 10.67 8.02
N GLY A 143 4.37 11.16 8.84
CA GLY A 143 3.25 10.35 9.28
C GLY A 143 2.19 10.22 8.19
N PHE A 144 1.46 9.11 8.24
CA PHE A 144 0.37 8.82 7.33
C PHE A 144 -0.63 7.84 7.95
N GLN A 145 -1.82 7.82 7.39
CA GLN A 145 -2.80 6.77 7.65
C GLN A 145 -3.09 6.04 6.37
N ALA A 146 -3.18 4.71 6.42
CA ALA A 146 -3.34 3.88 5.24
C ALA A 146 -4.31 2.73 5.46
N TYR A 147 -5.15 2.48 4.46
CA TYR A 147 -5.85 1.21 4.29
C TYR A 147 -5.25 0.46 3.10
N ILE A 148 -4.88 -0.80 3.32
CA ILE A 148 -4.22 -1.65 2.31
C ILE A 148 -5.10 -2.88 2.09
N THR A 149 -5.31 -3.25 0.83
CA THR A 149 -6.02 -4.48 0.44
C THR A 149 -5.37 -5.11 -0.78
N SER A 150 -5.47 -6.41 -0.90
CA SER A 150 -4.95 -7.20 -2.02
C SER A 150 -6.02 -8.12 -2.57
#